data_a5bb95fc685054159a298619f12ed27d
#
_entry.id   a5bb95fc685054159a298619f12ed27d
#
_cell.length_a   1.000
_cell.length_b   1.000
_cell.length_c   1.000
_cell.angle_alpha   90.00
_cell.angle_beta   90.00
_cell.angle_gamma   90.00
#
_symmetry.space_group_name_H-M   'P 1'
#
loop_
_entity.id
_entity.type
_entity.pdbx_description
1 polymer ?
#
loop_
_entity_poly.entity_id
_entity_poly.type
_entity_poly.pdbx_seq_one_letter_code
_entity_poly.pdbx_strand_id
1 'polypeptide(L)'
;SSTEKDIIDRFVKAYSEDKNLAVKTLFFACDVREGLGERRVFRIILNYLAKYEPESVRRNIEYIAEYGRYDDLLCLIGTPCEKDALRIIEGQLKKDIASDTGVSLLAKWLPSVNASNKETVRTARRLARLLGMSEMQYRKTVVALRKKIDIVENRLRVQDYTFDYSKLPALAMLKYCGAFYENDYDRYCEYIDNVKNGKAKMHTGVLTPYDVIAPCFNRRSDGLSAEERNAMDVTWNALEDFGNDENALAVIDGSGSM
;
A
#
# COMPACT_ATOMS: atom_id res chain seq x y z
N SER A 1 2.99 14.05 -16.29
CA SER A 1 3.14 13.93 -14.82
C SER A 1 3.96 15.12 -14.30
N SER A 2 3.57 15.67 -13.15
CA SER A 2 4.31 16.80 -12.55
C SER A 2 5.73 16.38 -12.19
N THR A 3 6.71 17.28 -12.41
CA THR A 3 8.10 17.04 -12.01
C THR A 3 8.23 17.09 -10.47
N GLU A 4 9.32 16.52 -9.91
CA GLU A 4 9.58 16.64 -8.47
C GLU A 4 9.67 18.08 -8.02
N LYS A 5 10.26 18.95 -8.86
CA LYS A 5 10.36 20.39 -8.60
C LYS A 5 8.98 21.03 -8.50
N ASP A 6 8.07 20.75 -9.46
CA ASP A 6 6.72 21.32 -9.43
C ASP A 6 5.95 20.91 -8.17
N ILE A 7 6.12 19.65 -7.72
CA ILE A 7 5.51 19.12 -6.50
C ILE A 7 6.04 19.88 -5.29
N ILE A 8 7.36 20.03 -5.18
CA ILE A 8 8.00 20.75 -4.06
C ILE A 8 7.58 22.22 -4.07
N ASP A 9 7.61 22.92 -5.20
CA ASP A 9 7.27 24.34 -5.30
C ASP A 9 5.82 24.61 -4.86
N ARG A 10 4.89 23.74 -5.25
CA ARG A 10 3.48 23.85 -4.83
C ARG A 10 3.31 23.60 -3.33
N PHE A 11 3.98 22.57 -2.81
CA PHE A 11 3.93 22.27 -1.39
C PHE A 11 4.53 23.39 -0.54
N VAL A 12 5.68 23.95 -0.94
CA VAL A 12 6.36 25.06 -0.22
C VAL A 12 5.45 26.28 -0.12
N LYS A 13 4.68 26.60 -1.17
CA LYS A 13 3.68 27.68 -1.12
C LYS A 13 2.63 27.41 -0.05
N ALA A 14 1.98 26.24 -0.08
CA ALA A 14 0.99 25.86 0.92
C ALA A 14 1.57 25.81 2.34
N TYR A 15 2.79 25.30 2.49
CA TYR A 15 3.50 25.21 3.77
C TYR A 15 3.86 26.59 4.33
N SER A 16 4.15 27.58 3.48
CA SER A 16 4.39 28.95 3.91
C SER A 16 3.14 29.68 4.40
N GLU A 17 1.97 29.28 3.92
CA GLU A 17 0.68 29.82 4.37
C GLU A 17 0.24 29.19 5.69
N ASP A 18 0.20 27.86 5.77
CA ASP A 18 -0.14 27.12 6.99
C ASP A 18 0.62 25.79 7.05
N LYS A 19 1.66 25.73 7.89
CA LYS A 19 2.51 24.55 8.07
C LYS A 19 1.73 23.32 8.53
N ASN A 20 0.79 23.52 9.46
CA ASN A 20 0.03 22.41 10.04
C ASN A 20 -0.98 21.84 9.04
N LEU A 21 -1.70 22.71 8.34
CA LEU A 21 -2.66 22.29 7.33
C LEU A 21 -1.95 21.59 6.15
N ALA A 22 -0.84 22.14 5.67
CA ALA A 22 -0.06 21.53 4.59
C ALA A 22 0.44 20.12 4.95
N VAL A 23 0.93 19.92 6.18
CA VAL A 23 1.36 18.59 6.65
C VAL A 23 0.17 17.64 6.82
N LYS A 24 -0.94 18.09 7.40
CA LYS A 24 -2.17 17.27 7.49
C LYS A 24 -2.67 16.84 6.10
N THR A 25 -2.71 17.76 5.14
CA THR A 25 -3.08 17.47 3.75
C THR A 25 -2.13 16.46 3.11
N LEU A 26 -0.82 16.57 3.40
CA LEU A 26 0.18 15.61 2.92
C LEU A 26 -0.08 14.20 3.47
N PHE A 27 -0.42 14.07 4.75
CA PHE A 27 -0.77 12.77 5.35
C PHE A 27 -2.08 12.22 4.82
N PHE A 28 -3.11 13.05 4.65
CA PHE A 28 -4.36 12.66 4.00
C PHE A 28 -4.13 12.16 2.56
N ALA A 29 -3.30 12.86 1.78
CA ALA A 29 -2.97 12.43 0.43
C ALA A 29 -2.27 11.05 0.42
N CYS A 30 -1.45 10.74 1.43
CA CYS A 30 -0.74 9.47 1.55
C CYS A 30 -1.62 8.33 2.06
N ASP A 31 -2.62 8.64 2.88
CA ASP A 31 -3.43 7.62 3.56
C ASP A 31 -4.07 6.66 2.56
N VAL A 32 -3.74 5.37 2.73
CA VAL A 32 -4.19 4.28 1.86
C VAL A 32 -5.54 3.70 2.28
N ARG A 33 -6.14 4.16 3.38
CA ARG A 33 -7.41 3.66 3.93
C ARG A 33 -8.54 4.63 3.72
N GLU A 34 -8.34 5.89 4.10
CA GLU A 34 -9.37 6.93 4.12
C GLU A 34 -8.97 8.18 3.32
N GLY A 35 -7.78 8.17 2.70
CA GLY A 35 -7.24 9.26 1.90
C GLY A 35 -7.10 8.90 0.43
N LEU A 36 -6.13 9.55 -0.25
CA LEU A 36 -5.96 9.44 -1.70
C LEU A 36 -4.99 8.32 -2.13
N GLY A 37 -4.23 7.71 -1.21
CA GLY A 37 -3.22 6.70 -1.51
C GLY A 37 -2.03 7.20 -2.35
N GLU A 38 -1.84 8.53 -2.45
CA GLU A 38 -0.81 9.18 -3.30
C GLU A 38 0.55 9.17 -2.60
N ARG A 39 1.29 8.10 -2.81
CA ARG A 39 2.55 7.86 -2.11
C ARG A 39 3.77 8.53 -2.76
N ARG A 40 3.73 8.77 -4.07
CA ARG A 40 4.87 9.39 -4.77
C ARG A 40 5.08 10.82 -4.27
N VAL A 41 4.01 11.61 -4.22
CA VAL A 41 4.04 12.99 -3.71
C VAL A 41 4.50 13.00 -2.25
N PHE A 42 3.92 12.12 -1.43
CA PHE A 42 4.29 11.99 -0.01
C PHE A 42 5.79 11.78 0.18
N ARG A 43 6.40 10.83 -0.52
CA ARG A 43 7.83 10.52 -0.40
C ARG A 43 8.73 11.67 -0.84
N ILE A 44 8.37 12.35 -1.93
CA ILE A 44 9.11 13.53 -2.43
C ILE A 44 9.11 14.62 -1.35
N ILE A 45 7.93 14.97 -0.84
CA ILE A 45 7.79 16.03 0.16
C ILE A 45 8.38 15.62 1.51
N LEU A 46 8.20 14.37 1.93
CA LEU A 46 8.81 13.86 3.17
C LEU A 46 10.35 13.97 3.14
N ASN A 47 10.96 13.63 1.99
CA ASN A 47 12.42 13.78 1.81
C ASN A 47 12.84 15.26 1.82
N TYR A 48 12.06 16.14 1.20
CA TYR A 48 12.28 17.58 1.23
C TYR A 48 12.20 18.12 2.67
N LEU A 49 11.11 17.82 3.38
CA LEU A 49 10.93 18.26 4.78
C LEU A 49 12.03 17.74 5.69
N ALA A 50 12.46 16.50 5.52
CA ALA A 50 13.54 15.91 6.32
C ALA A 50 14.87 16.64 6.17
N LYS A 51 15.11 17.30 5.02
CA LYS A 51 16.33 18.07 4.74
C LYS A 51 16.25 19.51 5.23
N TYR A 52 15.10 20.15 5.03
CA TYR A 52 14.96 21.60 5.22
C TYR A 52 14.13 21.99 6.45
N GLU A 53 13.20 21.13 6.87
CA GLU A 53 12.29 21.34 8.01
C GLU A 53 12.20 20.08 8.90
N PRO A 54 13.34 19.52 9.39
CA PRO A 54 13.37 18.21 10.05
C PRO A 54 12.46 18.12 11.28
N GLU A 55 12.20 19.22 11.97
CA GLU A 55 11.30 19.25 13.12
C GLU A 55 9.84 18.92 12.74
N SER A 56 9.41 19.32 11.54
CA SER A 56 8.09 18.95 11.04
C SER A 56 7.97 17.44 10.81
N VAL A 57 9.05 16.80 10.38
CA VAL A 57 9.09 15.32 10.22
C VAL A 57 9.11 14.65 11.60
N ARG A 58 9.99 15.09 12.52
CA ARG A 58 10.11 14.47 13.85
C ARG A 58 8.82 14.47 14.65
N ARG A 59 8.04 15.56 14.57
CA ARG A 59 6.72 15.65 15.24
C ARG A 59 5.70 14.65 14.73
N ASN A 60 5.86 14.19 13.48
CA ASN A 60 4.88 13.37 12.79
C ASN A 60 5.42 11.98 12.41
N ILE A 61 6.65 11.63 12.80
CA ILE A 61 7.35 10.44 12.30
C ILE A 61 6.66 9.13 12.67
N GLU A 62 5.99 9.07 13.82
CA GLU A 62 5.27 7.88 14.28
C GLU A 62 4.04 7.58 13.43
N TYR A 63 3.43 8.61 12.83
CA TYR A 63 2.28 8.50 11.95
C TYR A 63 2.61 8.04 10.53
N ILE A 64 3.90 8.09 10.12
CA ILE A 64 4.30 7.72 8.75
C ILE A 64 3.91 6.28 8.40
N ALA A 65 4.10 5.34 9.33
CA ALA A 65 3.74 3.94 9.10
C ALA A 65 2.25 3.66 9.31
N GLU A 66 1.54 4.54 10.02
CA GLU A 66 0.11 4.44 10.29
C GLU A 66 -0.72 4.84 9.08
N TYR A 67 -0.46 6.02 8.51
CA TYR A 67 -1.17 6.55 7.35
C TYR A 67 -0.59 6.06 6.02
N GLY A 68 0.71 5.79 5.96
CA GLY A 68 1.40 5.24 4.82
C GLY A 68 1.83 3.79 5.02
N ARG A 69 3.12 3.53 4.79
CA ARG A 69 3.73 2.20 4.98
C ARG A 69 5.10 2.33 5.63
N TYR A 70 5.58 1.25 6.22
CA TYR A 70 6.92 1.22 6.82
C TYR A 70 8.06 1.55 5.86
N ASP A 71 7.93 1.27 4.57
CA ASP A 71 8.96 1.61 3.57
C ASP A 71 9.02 3.12 3.26
N ASP A 72 8.03 3.91 3.67
CA ASP A 72 8.08 5.36 3.58
C ASP A 72 9.10 5.96 4.56
N LEU A 73 9.35 5.31 5.71
CA LEU A 73 10.43 5.67 6.62
C LEU A 73 11.81 5.55 5.98
N LEU A 74 11.98 4.72 4.97
CA LEU A 74 13.27 4.55 4.28
C LEU A 74 13.68 5.80 3.49
N CYS A 75 12.73 6.68 3.13
CA CYS A 75 13.03 7.97 2.50
C CYS A 75 13.83 8.90 3.42
N LEU A 76 13.80 8.65 4.73
CA LEU A 76 14.51 9.43 5.74
C LEU A 76 15.96 8.98 5.96
N ILE A 77 16.36 7.83 5.40
CA ILE A 77 17.72 7.31 5.50
C ILE A 77 18.66 8.21 4.69
N GLY A 78 19.68 8.75 5.34
CA GLY A 78 20.61 9.73 4.77
C GLY A 78 20.15 11.18 4.92
N THR A 79 19.11 11.44 5.68
CA THR A 79 18.64 12.78 6.03
C THR A 79 18.92 13.08 7.51
N PRO A 80 18.74 14.34 7.99
CA PRO A 80 18.79 14.67 9.41
C PRO A 80 17.83 13.86 10.31
N CYS A 81 16.79 13.22 9.74
CA CYS A 81 15.81 12.41 10.46
C CYS A 81 16.14 10.89 10.45
N GLU A 82 17.32 10.48 9.97
CA GLU A 82 17.72 9.07 9.87
C GLU A 82 17.63 8.35 11.22
N LYS A 83 18.17 8.95 12.29
CA LYS A 83 18.15 8.33 13.63
C LYS A 83 16.74 8.13 14.15
N ASP A 84 15.85 9.08 13.88
CA ASP A 84 14.46 9.02 14.31
C ASP A 84 13.70 7.91 13.56
N ALA A 85 13.91 7.80 12.23
CA ALA A 85 13.34 6.71 11.43
C ALA A 85 13.86 5.34 11.88
N LEU A 86 15.16 5.21 12.17
CA LEU A 86 15.74 3.96 12.67
C LEU A 86 15.17 3.58 14.03
N ARG A 87 14.95 4.53 14.93
CA ARG A 87 14.29 4.29 16.24
C ARG A 87 12.92 3.64 16.06
N ILE A 88 12.10 4.13 15.11
CA ILE A 88 10.78 3.56 14.82
C ILE A 88 10.92 2.13 14.26
N ILE A 89 11.79 1.96 13.25
CA ILE A 89 12.01 0.66 12.60
C ILE A 89 12.54 -0.36 13.62
N GLU A 90 13.56 -0.01 14.40
CA GLU A 90 14.16 -0.88 15.40
C GLU A 90 13.18 -1.24 16.52
N GLY A 91 12.43 -0.25 17.01
CA GLY A 91 11.41 -0.46 18.03
C GLY A 91 10.32 -1.43 17.59
N GLN A 92 9.83 -1.27 16.36
CA GLN A 92 8.83 -2.18 15.81
C GLN A 92 9.41 -3.56 15.50
N LEU A 93 10.65 -3.63 15.01
CA LEU A 93 11.33 -4.89 14.72
C LEU A 93 11.52 -5.72 16.01
N LYS A 94 11.89 -5.07 17.14
CA LYS A 94 12.00 -5.73 18.45
C LYS A 94 10.65 -6.26 18.92
N LYS A 95 9.57 -5.49 18.76
CA LYS A 95 8.20 -5.94 19.09
C LYS A 95 7.80 -7.17 18.27
N ASP A 96 8.03 -7.12 16.95
CA ASP A 96 7.69 -8.22 16.05
C ASP A 96 8.50 -9.49 16.33
N ILE A 97 9.80 -9.37 16.68
CA ILE A 97 10.65 -10.51 17.06
C ILE A 97 10.16 -11.16 18.36
N ALA A 98 9.76 -10.35 19.33
CA ALA A 98 9.29 -10.84 20.64
C ALA A 98 7.85 -11.37 20.60
N SER A 99 7.10 -11.13 19.52
CA SER A 99 5.70 -11.56 19.44
C SER A 99 5.58 -13.02 19.00
N ASP A 100 4.80 -13.77 19.75
CA ASP A 100 4.38 -15.14 19.40
C ASP A 100 3.13 -15.14 18.50
N THR A 101 2.32 -14.10 18.56
CA THR A 101 1.06 -13.97 17.84
C THR A 101 1.00 -12.65 17.08
N GLY A 102 0.82 -12.71 15.79
CA GLY A 102 0.63 -11.52 14.96
C GLY A 102 1.83 -10.55 14.95
N VAL A 103 2.41 -10.36 13.79
CA VAL A 103 3.49 -9.38 13.59
C VAL A 103 3.00 -8.26 12.69
N SER A 104 3.64 -7.10 12.79
CA SER A 104 3.33 -5.97 11.92
C SER A 104 3.70 -6.23 10.45
N LEU A 105 3.29 -5.32 9.58
CA LEU A 105 3.70 -5.36 8.17
C LEU A 105 5.14 -4.86 7.92
N LEU A 106 5.91 -4.51 8.97
CA LEU A 106 7.26 -3.99 8.82
C LEU A 106 8.11 -4.88 7.91
N ALA A 107 8.22 -6.17 8.24
CA ALA A 107 9.05 -7.10 7.48
C ALA A 107 8.62 -7.28 6.02
N LYS A 108 7.32 -7.08 5.69
CA LYS A 108 6.85 -7.08 4.30
C LYS A 108 7.52 -5.99 3.47
N TRP A 109 7.70 -4.81 4.07
CA TRP A 109 8.17 -3.62 3.40
C TRP A 109 9.67 -3.35 3.51
N LEU A 110 10.38 -4.04 4.41
CA LEU A 110 11.84 -3.94 4.49
C LEU A 110 12.50 -4.46 3.22
N PRO A 111 13.54 -3.76 2.69
CA PRO A 111 14.24 -4.17 1.48
C PRO A 111 14.99 -5.49 1.69
N SER A 112 15.09 -6.31 0.63
CA SER A 112 15.82 -7.58 0.67
C SER A 112 17.27 -7.41 0.23
N VAL A 113 18.21 -8.04 0.94
CA VAL A 113 19.62 -8.12 0.51
C VAL A 113 19.82 -8.99 -0.73
N ASN A 114 18.82 -9.78 -1.10
CA ASN A 114 18.82 -10.66 -2.28
C ASN A 114 17.86 -10.15 -3.37
N ALA A 115 17.50 -8.88 -3.37
CA ALA A 115 16.66 -8.31 -4.43
C ALA A 115 17.43 -8.28 -5.76
N SER A 116 16.70 -8.35 -6.88
CA SER A 116 17.28 -8.17 -8.23
C SER A 116 17.74 -6.75 -8.49
N ASN A 117 17.06 -5.78 -7.90
CA ASN A 117 17.39 -4.37 -8.03
C ASN A 117 18.59 -4.00 -7.12
N LYS A 118 19.67 -3.51 -7.73
CA LYS A 118 20.92 -3.13 -7.04
C LYS A 118 20.72 -2.03 -5.98
N GLU A 119 19.82 -1.08 -6.22
CA GLU A 119 19.53 0.01 -5.27
C GLU A 119 18.82 -0.53 -4.04
N THR A 120 17.86 -1.44 -4.23
CA THR A 120 17.20 -2.14 -3.12
C THR A 120 18.20 -2.92 -2.25
N VAL A 121 19.15 -3.62 -2.87
CA VAL A 121 20.21 -4.35 -2.16
C VAL A 121 21.11 -3.40 -1.38
N ARG A 122 21.49 -2.26 -1.97
CA ARG A 122 22.31 -1.24 -1.31
C ARG A 122 21.61 -0.67 -0.08
N THR A 123 20.32 -0.35 -0.21
CA THR A 123 19.48 0.13 0.90
C THR A 123 19.36 -0.93 2.00
N ALA A 124 19.11 -2.20 1.64
CA ALA A 124 19.02 -3.29 2.60
C ALA A 124 20.33 -3.49 3.40
N ARG A 125 21.48 -3.46 2.72
CA ARG A 125 22.81 -3.56 3.34
C ARG A 125 23.10 -2.39 4.27
N ARG A 126 22.73 -1.17 3.85
CA ARG A 126 22.86 0.01 4.71
C ARG A 126 22.00 -0.13 5.96
N LEU A 127 20.72 -0.51 5.78
CA LEU A 127 19.79 -0.69 6.89
C LEU A 127 20.26 -1.77 7.87
N ALA A 128 20.75 -2.92 7.37
CA ALA A 128 21.31 -3.97 8.21
C ALA A 128 22.44 -3.43 9.10
N ARG A 129 23.39 -2.69 8.51
CA ARG A 129 24.49 -2.06 9.27
C ARG A 129 24.00 -1.07 10.31
N LEU A 130 23.05 -0.21 9.95
CA LEU A 130 22.45 0.78 10.86
C LEU A 130 21.71 0.13 12.03
N LEU A 131 21.13 -1.07 11.82
CA LEU A 131 20.49 -1.89 12.85
C LEU A 131 21.49 -2.76 13.62
N GLY A 132 22.80 -2.65 13.38
CA GLY A 132 23.82 -3.46 14.05
C GLY A 132 23.79 -4.94 13.67
N MET A 133 23.24 -5.30 12.51
CA MET A 133 23.10 -6.68 12.04
C MET A 133 24.05 -6.99 10.90
N SER A 134 24.59 -8.23 10.86
CA SER A 134 25.18 -8.75 9.63
C SER A 134 24.10 -8.95 8.56
N GLU A 135 24.48 -8.99 7.27
CA GLU A 135 23.55 -9.24 6.16
C GLU A 135 22.78 -10.57 6.36
N MET A 136 23.47 -11.58 6.88
CA MET A 136 22.86 -12.88 7.16
C MET A 136 21.82 -12.81 8.28
N GLN A 137 22.14 -12.12 9.39
CA GLN A 137 21.21 -11.93 10.50
C GLN A 137 19.98 -11.15 10.05
N TYR A 138 20.17 -10.02 9.36
CA TYR A 138 19.08 -9.23 8.80
C TYR A 138 18.17 -10.07 7.90
N ARG A 139 18.75 -10.80 6.95
CA ARG A 139 18.00 -11.69 6.04
C ARG A 139 17.20 -12.74 6.80
N LYS A 140 17.84 -13.45 7.76
CA LYS A 140 17.17 -14.49 8.55
C LYS A 140 15.99 -13.90 9.34
N THR A 141 16.18 -12.76 10.01
CA THR A 141 15.15 -12.07 10.77
C THR A 141 13.98 -11.65 9.88
N VAL A 142 14.25 -10.93 8.79
CA VAL A 142 13.20 -10.45 7.88
C VAL A 142 12.42 -11.61 7.25
N VAL A 143 13.10 -12.70 6.85
CA VAL A 143 12.43 -13.88 6.28
C VAL A 143 11.57 -14.60 7.32
N ALA A 144 12.06 -14.74 8.56
CA ALA A 144 11.30 -15.36 9.64
C ALA A 144 10.02 -14.57 9.96
N LEU A 145 10.14 -13.25 10.06
CA LEU A 145 8.99 -12.38 10.31
C LEU A 145 8.01 -12.36 9.14
N ARG A 146 8.47 -12.33 7.90
CA ARG A 146 7.59 -12.41 6.72
C ARG A 146 6.70 -13.65 6.71
N LYS A 147 7.18 -14.78 7.22
CA LYS A 147 6.38 -16.01 7.35
C LYS A 147 5.28 -15.90 8.40
N LYS A 148 5.47 -15.05 9.41
CA LYS A 148 4.50 -14.81 10.50
C LYS A 148 3.43 -13.77 10.15
N ILE A 149 3.62 -13.00 9.07
CA ILE A 149 2.65 -11.97 8.68
C ILE A 149 1.36 -12.63 8.20
N ASP A 150 0.23 -12.26 8.80
CA ASP A 150 -1.09 -12.74 8.37
C ASP A 150 -1.61 -11.92 7.17
N ILE A 151 -1.19 -12.33 5.98
CA ILE A 151 -1.64 -11.77 4.70
C ILE A 151 -2.11 -12.89 3.78
N VAL A 152 -3.01 -12.56 2.88
CA VAL A 152 -3.61 -13.52 1.95
C VAL A 152 -2.55 -14.32 1.18
N GLU A 153 -1.46 -13.70 0.74
CA GLU A 153 -0.36 -14.37 0.03
C GLU A 153 0.29 -15.50 0.83
N ASN A 154 0.42 -15.32 2.15
CA ASN A 154 1.00 -16.36 3.00
C ASN A 154 0.01 -17.51 3.21
N ARG A 155 -1.28 -17.22 3.34
CA ARG A 155 -2.34 -18.24 3.46
C ARG A 155 -2.50 -19.03 2.17
N LEU A 156 -2.57 -18.37 1.01
CA LEU A 156 -2.63 -19.05 -0.29
C LEU A 156 -1.43 -19.97 -0.53
N ARG A 157 -0.23 -19.57 -0.09
CA ARG A 157 0.98 -20.41 -0.23
C ARG A 157 0.89 -21.75 0.51
N VAL A 158 0.12 -21.81 1.60
CA VAL A 158 -0.10 -23.03 2.38
C VAL A 158 -1.49 -23.61 2.16
N GLN A 159 -2.20 -23.13 1.13
CA GLN A 159 -3.56 -23.54 0.77
C GLN A 159 -4.57 -23.41 1.92
N ASP A 160 -4.39 -22.40 2.77
CA ASP A 160 -5.33 -22.07 3.84
C ASP A 160 -6.33 -21.03 3.34
N TYR A 161 -7.57 -21.44 3.14
CA TYR A 161 -8.70 -20.60 2.72
C TYR A 161 -9.68 -20.32 3.86
N THR A 162 -9.31 -20.57 5.12
CA THR A 162 -10.20 -20.38 6.29
C THR A 162 -10.43 -18.92 6.68
N PHE A 163 -9.77 -17.97 6.04
CA PHE A 163 -9.92 -16.55 6.30
C PHE A 163 -11.29 -15.99 5.88
N ASP A 164 -11.62 -14.85 6.47
CA ASP A 164 -12.84 -14.11 6.16
C ASP A 164 -12.62 -13.19 4.96
N TYR A 165 -13.33 -13.46 3.85
CA TYR A 165 -13.25 -12.67 2.63
C TYR A 165 -13.62 -11.21 2.84
N SER A 166 -14.56 -10.90 3.76
CA SER A 166 -15.00 -9.53 4.03
C SER A 166 -13.89 -8.63 4.61
N LYS A 167 -12.80 -9.23 5.11
CA LYS A 167 -11.65 -8.49 5.67
C LYS A 167 -10.54 -8.23 4.65
N LEU A 168 -10.65 -8.82 3.45
CA LEU A 168 -9.64 -8.61 2.42
C LEU A 168 -9.86 -7.29 1.69
N PRO A 169 -8.75 -6.58 1.31
CA PRO A 169 -8.85 -5.46 0.38
C PRO A 169 -9.39 -5.91 -0.98
N ALA A 170 -10.27 -5.13 -1.60
CA ALA A 170 -10.85 -5.48 -2.89
C ALA A 170 -9.80 -5.70 -4.01
N LEU A 171 -8.68 -4.98 -3.98
CA LEU A 171 -7.58 -5.23 -4.92
C LEU A 171 -6.97 -6.63 -4.76
N ALA A 172 -6.87 -7.15 -3.53
CA ALA A 172 -6.42 -8.52 -3.30
C ALA A 172 -7.46 -9.54 -3.78
N MET A 173 -8.76 -9.22 -3.61
CA MET A 173 -9.86 -10.04 -4.13
C MET A 173 -9.78 -10.20 -5.65
N LEU A 174 -9.61 -9.10 -6.38
CA LEU A 174 -9.45 -9.12 -7.84
C LEU A 174 -8.18 -9.87 -8.27
N LYS A 175 -7.07 -9.63 -7.58
CA LYS A 175 -5.77 -10.25 -7.91
C LYS A 175 -5.77 -11.77 -7.76
N TYR A 176 -6.43 -12.29 -6.74
CA TYR A 176 -6.42 -13.71 -6.38
C TYR A 176 -7.74 -14.43 -6.68
N CYS A 177 -8.65 -13.76 -7.35
CA CYS A 177 -9.99 -14.25 -7.74
C CYS A 177 -9.94 -15.66 -8.34
N GLY A 178 -9.07 -15.91 -9.34
CA GLY A 178 -8.90 -17.23 -9.93
C GLY A 178 -8.54 -18.32 -8.91
N ALA A 179 -7.59 -18.03 -8.02
CA ALA A 179 -7.20 -18.99 -6.98
C ALA A 179 -8.33 -19.28 -5.99
N PHE A 180 -9.18 -18.30 -5.69
CA PHE A 180 -10.35 -18.49 -4.83
C PHE A 180 -11.40 -19.35 -5.51
N TYR A 181 -11.71 -19.14 -6.79
CA TYR A 181 -12.62 -19.99 -7.54
C TYR A 181 -12.09 -21.42 -7.72
N GLU A 182 -10.77 -21.59 -7.90
CA GLU A 182 -10.18 -22.92 -8.06
C GLU A 182 -10.17 -23.75 -6.77
N ASN A 183 -9.99 -23.10 -5.60
CA ASN A 183 -9.69 -23.83 -4.36
C ASN A 183 -10.70 -23.63 -3.23
N ASP A 184 -11.59 -22.65 -3.31
CA ASP A 184 -12.62 -22.37 -2.29
C ASP A 184 -13.91 -21.84 -2.93
N TYR A 185 -14.34 -22.52 -3.99
CA TYR A 185 -15.43 -22.09 -4.88
C TYR A 185 -16.70 -21.70 -4.13
N ASP A 186 -17.22 -22.59 -3.31
CA ASP A 186 -18.54 -22.40 -2.65
C ASP A 186 -18.55 -21.18 -1.73
N ARG A 187 -17.52 -21.05 -0.86
CA ARG A 187 -17.42 -19.92 0.09
C ARG A 187 -17.16 -18.60 -0.63
N TYR A 188 -16.36 -18.63 -1.69
CA TYR A 188 -16.08 -17.41 -2.44
C TYR A 188 -17.32 -16.96 -3.23
N CYS A 189 -18.04 -17.86 -3.88
CA CYS A 189 -19.32 -17.57 -4.53
C CYS A 189 -20.35 -17.01 -3.53
N GLU A 190 -20.50 -17.65 -2.38
CA GLU A 190 -21.40 -17.16 -1.32
C GLU A 190 -21.03 -15.73 -0.89
N TYR A 191 -19.74 -15.43 -0.73
CA TYR A 191 -19.28 -14.08 -0.40
C TYR A 191 -19.63 -13.07 -1.49
N ILE A 192 -19.35 -13.39 -2.77
CA ILE A 192 -19.66 -12.52 -3.92
C ILE A 192 -21.17 -12.26 -4.01
N ASP A 193 -22.01 -13.29 -3.83
CA ASP A 193 -23.47 -13.18 -3.81
C ASP A 193 -23.95 -12.32 -2.61
N ASN A 194 -23.33 -12.47 -1.45
CA ASN A 194 -23.64 -11.64 -0.29
C ASN A 194 -23.30 -10.17 -0.53
N VAL A 195 -22.17 -9.86 -1.19
CA VAL A 195 -21.83 -8.49 -1.61
C VAL A 195 -22.85 -7.95 -2.59
N LYS A 196 -23.16 -8.72 -3.64
CA LYS A 196 -24.17 -8.36 -4.67
C LYS A 196 -25.54 -8.04 -4.08
N ASN A 197 -25.93 -8.76 -3.04
CA ASN A 197 -27.22 -8.58 -2.35
C ASN A 197 -27.16 -7.61 -1.17
N GLY A 198 -26.05 -6.89 -0.96
CA GLY A 198 -25.88 -5.92 0.12
C GLY A 198 -25.79 -6.53 1.53
N LYS A 199 -25.60 -7.86 1.64
CA LYS A 199 -25.46 -8.58 2.91
C LYS A 199 -24.03 -8.61 3.44
N ALA A 200 -23.04 -8.37 2.59
CA ALA A 200 -21.63 -8.23 2.96
C ALA A 200 -21.05 -6.96 2.33
N LYS A 201 -20.02 -6.39 2.98
CA LYS A 201 -19.30 -5.22 2.47
C LYS A 201 -17.99 -5.65 1.81
N MET A 202 -17.66 -5.01 0.70
CA MET A 202 -16.36 -5.09 0.04
C MET A 202 -15.57 -3.80 0.28
N HIS A 203 -14.29 -3.90 0.65
CA HIS A 203 -13.44 -2.74 0.93
C HIS A 203 -12.85 -2.18 -0.37
N THR A 204 -13.60 -1.30 -1.02
CA THR A 204 -13.26 -0.69 -2.32
C THR A 204 -12.68 0.73 -2.21
N GLY A 205 -12.58 1.32 -1.02
CA GLY A 205 -12.30 2.73 -0.77
C GLY A 205 -11.03 3.33 -1.41
N VAL A 206 -10.10 2.48 -1.88
CA VAL A 206 -8.90 2.92 -2.61
C VAL A 206 -8.83 2.37 -4.04
N LEU A 207 -9.88 1.66 -4.50
CA LEU A 207 -9.96 1.19 -5.87
C LEU A 207 -10.45 2.31 -6.78
N THR A 208 -9.75 2.45 -7.90
CA THR A 208 -10.26 3.24 -9.03
C THR A 208 -11.06 2.35 -9.99
N PRO A 209 -11.97 2.91 -10.80
CA PRO A 209 -12.62 2.17 -11.88
C PRO A 209 -11.62 1.44 -12.80
N TYR A 210 -10.45 2.04 -13.04
CA TYR A 210 -9.38 1.42 -13.83
C TYR A 210 -8.85 0.14 -13.18
N ASP A 211 -8.66 0.10 -11.86
CA ASP A 211 -8.15 -1.10 -11.16
C ASP A 211 -9.07 -2.30 -11.36
N VAL A 212 -10.39 -2.06 -11.45
CA VAL A 212 -11.38 -3.12 -11.66
C VAL A 212 -11.32 -3.67 -13.08
N ILE A 213 -11.15 -2.81 -14.10
CA ILE A 213 -11.13 -3.23 -15.52
C ILE A 213 -9.75 -3.62 -16.02
N ALA A 214 -8.66 -3.24 -15.33
CA ALA A 214 -7.29 -3.54 -15.75
C ALA A 214 -7.03 -5.04 -16.06
N PRO A 215 -7.60 -6.02 -15.33
CA PRO A 215 -7.45 -7.43 -15.69
C PRO A 215 -7.96 -7.77 -17.08
N CYS A 216 -8.97 -7.06 -17.61
CA CYS A 216 -9.49 -7.27 -18.96
C CYS A 216 -8.45 -6.94 -20.05
N PHE A 217 -7.56 -5.97 -19.78
CA PHE A 217 -6.55 -5.51 -20.74
C PHE A 217 -5.21 -6.25 -20.60
N ASN A 218 -4.94 -6.78 -19.42
CA ASN A 218 -3.62 -7.33 -19.08
C ASN A 218 -3.52 -8.86 -19.25
N ARG A 219 -4.64 -9.57 -19.46
CA ARG A 219 -4.63 -11.02 -19.67
C ARG A 219 -4.43 -11.37 -21.15
N ARG A 220 -3.51 -12.33 -21.38
CA ARG A 220 -3.28 -12.92 -22.70
C ARG A 220 -4.43 -13.86 -23.08
N SER A 221 -4.70 -13.98 -24.36
CA SER A 221 -5.57 -14.82 -25.20
C SER A 221 -6.73 -15.65 -24.62
N ASP A 222 -6.66 -16.14 -23.38
CA ASP A 222 -7.66 -17.08 -22.84
C ASP A 222 -8.86 -16.39 -22.17
N GLY A 223 -8.79 -15.06 -22.05
CA GLY A 223 -9.90 -14.26 -21.49
C GLY A 223 -10.13 -14.48 -19.98
N LEU A 224 -11.14 -13.81 -19.46
CA LEU A 224 -11.64 -13.99 -18.10
C LEU A 224 -12.74 -15.07 -18.11
N SER A 225 -12.80 -15.93 -17.08
CA SER A 225 -13.93 -16.82 -16.88
C SER A 225 -15.22 -16.05 -16.61
N ALA A 226 -16.36 -16.73 -16.69
CA ALA A 226 -17.65 -16.11 -16.36
C ALA A 226 -17.72 -15.67 -14.89
N GLU A 227 -17.14 -16.49 -14.01
CA GLU A 227 -17.06 -16.23 -12.57
C GLU A 227 -16.17 -15.04 -12.26
N GLU A 228 -15.00 -14.94 -12.92
CA GLU A 228 -14.10 -13.78 -12.76
C GLU A 228 -14.76 -12.50 -13.23
N ARG A 229 -15.52 -12.53 -14.35
CA ARG A 229 -16.30 -11.38 -14.80
C ARG A 229 -17.39 -11.00 -13.81
N ASN A 230 -18.12 -11.97 -13.25
CA ASN A 230 -19.12 -11.70 -12.23
C ASN A 230 -18.49 -11.04 -10.97
N ALA A 231 -17.33 -11.52 -10.52
CA ALA A 231 -16.61 -10.88 -9.40
C ALA A 231 -16.20 -9.44 -9.73
N MET A 232 -15.78 -9.16 -10.96
CA MET A 232 -15.45 -7.80 -11.41
C MET A 232 -16.69 -6.91 -11.46
N ASP A 233 -17.82 -7.40 -11.99
CA ASP A 233 -19.08 -6.67 -12.05
C ASP A 233 -19.58 -6.33 -10.63
N VAL A 234 -19.51 -7.27 -9.70
CA VAL A 234 -19.86 -7.05 -8.30
C VAL A 234 -18.92 -6.02 -7.65
N THR A 235 -17.62 -6.11 -7.94
CA THR A 235 -16.63 -5.13 -7.43
C THR A 235 -16.89 -3.74 -8.01
N TRP A 236 -17.22 -3.64 -9.31
CA TRP A 236 -17.58 -2.38 -9.96
C TRP A 236 -18.80 -1.72 -9.31
N ASN A 237 -19.85 -2.50 -9.07
CA ASN A 237 -21.06 -2.00 -8.43
C ASN A 237 -20.87 -1.68 -6.93
N ALA A 238 -19.81 -2.17 -6.31
CA ALA A 238 -19.44 -1.85 -4.93
C ALA A 238 -18.49 -0.64 -4.81
N LEU A 239 -18.03 -0.05 -5.93
CA LEU A 239 -17.26 1.20 -5.90
C LEU A 239 -18.13 2.32 -5.34
N GLU A 240 -17.46 3.28 -4.69
CA GLU A 240 -18.12 4.49 -4.24
C GLU A 240 -18.63 5.29 -5.45
N ASP A 241 -19.90 5.66 -5.42
CA ASP A 241 -20.50 6.51 -6.43
C ASP A 241 -20.22 7.98 -6.07
N PHE A 242 -19.37 8.60 -6.87
CA PHE A 242 -19.09 10.05 -6.78
C PHE A 242 -20.01 10.88 -7.67
N GLY A 243 -21.00 10.25 -8.32
CA GLY A 243 -22.02 10.94 -9.10
C GLY A 243 -22.86 11.85 -8.22
N ASN A 244 -23.29 12.96 -8.76
CA ASN A 244 -24.28 13.83 -8.18
C ASN A 244 -25.40 14.07 -9.20
N ASP A 245 -26.55 14.58 -8.74
CA ASP A 245 -27.71 14.88 -9.60
C ASP A 245 -27.53 16.18 -10.44
N GLU A 246 -26.31 16.72 -10.51
CA GLU A 246 -26.03 17.92 -11.28
C GLU A 246 -25.90 17.60 -12.78
N ASN A 247 -26.34 18.52 -13.62
CA ASN A 247 -26.13 18.42 -15.05
C ASN A 247 -24.63 18.54 -15.37
N ALA A 248 -24.04 17.48 -15.89
CA ALA A 248 -22.64 17.42 -16.24
C ALA A 248 -22.44 17.08 -17.71
N LEU A 249 -21.41 17.67 -18.31
CA LEU A 249 -20.92 17.33 -19.65
C LEU A 249 -19.69 16.43 -19.50
N ALA A 250 -19.77 15.19 -19.99
CA ALA A 250 -18.62 14.32 -20.04
C ALA A 250 -17.71 14.71 -21.23
N VAL A 251 -16.46 15.07 -20.92
CA VAL A 251 -15.42 15.29 -21.93
C VAL A 251 -14.47 14.10 -21.88
N ILE A 252 -14.48 13.29 -22.92
CA ILE A 252 -13.65 12.09 -23.02
C ILE A 252 -12.44 12.44 -23.90
N ASP A 253 -11.24 12.34 -23.31
CA ASP A 253 -9.99 12.42 -24.06
C ASP A 253 -9.70 11.06 -24.73
N GLY A 254 -9.85 11.02 -26.05
CA GLY A 254 -9.57 9.85 -26.87
C GLY A 254 -8.12 9.81 -27.39
N SER A 255 -7.21 10.66 -26.87
CA SER A 255 -5.79 10.61 -27.24
C SER A 255 -5.13 9.34 -26.70
N GLY A 256 -4.30 8.70 -27.54
CA GLY A 256 -3.64 7.42 -27.21
C GLY A 256 -2.45 7.53 -26.23
N SER A 257 -2.40 8.55 -25.40
CA SER A 257 -1.35 8.77 -24.40
C SER A 257 -1.71 8.19 -23.02
N MET A 258 -2.03 6.90 -22.97
CA MET A 258 -2.08 6.14 -21.70
C MET A 258 -0.82 5.30 -21.51
#